data_8687a503f12c97486ff557207a2d2cdd
#
_entry.id   8687a503f12c97486ff557207a2d2cdd
#
_cell.length_a   1.000
_cell.length_b   1.000
_cell.length_c   1.000
_cell.angle_alpha   90.00
_cell.angle_beta   90.00
_cell.angle_gamma   90.00
#
_symmetry.space_group_name_H-M   'P 1'
#
loop_
_entity.id
_entity.type
_entity.pdbx_description
1 polymer ?
#
loop_
_entity_poly.entity_id
_entity_poly.type
_entity_poly.pdbx_seq_one_letter_code
_entity_poly.pdbx_strand_id
1 'polypeptide(L)'
;HGKVSGNVNLTVLDGRITGSLIGCSSAVEGKININVKGGEVKRISGIDYSLSADSPTPTYSGIIQITIEKGHTTIGQIDSNNNHKTHVTYRNCGTADTPYLISELRSIDKVILENSFIKEKDQTSAFRLDMGNGETMEIEGTGLTGDFHLVNLNGKASDNQSIITASKLSGTYSFTHKADNKMLYKAGFNYRYPGDATLCAITLPTTVENGTLALKGTIGADQGETLFENGDQVPAGTPMTIIATPSPGYSIKSFSVRQGNNNVTVDTDGSFTAPDGDFTVAAEFKRIYTPPAATYYTVTL
;
A
#
# COMPACT_ATOMS: atom_id res chain seq x y z
N HIS A 1 -34.20 -6.30 20.29
CA HIS A 1 -33.45 -5.98 19.07
C HIS A 1 -33.58 -7.13 18.12
N GLY A 2 -34.11 -6.88 16.91
CA GLY A 2 -34.28 -7.91 15.88
C GLY A 2 -32.98 -8.17 15.16
N LYS A 3 -32.79 -9.39 14.67
CA LYS A 3 -31.70 -9.81 13.78
C LYS A 3 -32.13 -9.60 12.33
N VAL A 4 -31.26 -9.09 11.49
CA VAL A 4 -31.48 -8.96 10.04
C VAL A 4 -30.92 -10.22 9.37
N SER A 5 -31.81 -11.10 8.84
CA SER A 5 -31.42 -12.36 8.20
C SER A 5 -31.01 -12.23 6.72
N GLY A 6 -31.10 -11.05 6.14
CA GLY A 6 -30.78 -10.79 4.75
C GLY A 6 -29.75 -9.66 4.60
N ASN A 7 -29.56 -9.23 3.34
CA ASN A 7 -28.68 -8.11 3.04
C ASN A 7 -29.32 -6.77 3.43
N VAL A 8 -28.47 -5.85 3.87
CA VAL A 8 -28.83 -4.44 4.03
C VAL A 8 -28.29 -3.68 2.82
N ASN A 9 -29.17 -3.03 2.06
CA ASN A 9 -28.79 -2.22 0.91
C ASN A 9 -29.39 -0.83 1.09
N LEU A 10 -28.53 0.17 1.27
CA LEU A 10 -28.88 1.58 1.36
C LEU A 10 -28.41 2.31 0.11
N THR A 11 -29.26 3.15 -0.46
CA THR A 11 -28.87 3.99 -1.60
C THR A 11 -29.33 5.41 -1.37
N VAL A 12 -28.38 6.35 -1.42
CA VAL A 12 -28.64 7.80 -1.43
C VAL A 12 -28.50 8.28 -2.87
N LEU A 13 -29.59 8.74 -3.46
CA LEU A 13 -29.60 9.24 -4.83
C LEU A 13 -29.25 10.74 -4.89
N ASP A 14 -29.78 11.51 -3.94
CA ASP A 14 -29.58 12.95 -3.83
C ASP A 14 -30.08 13.46 -2.46
N GLY A 15 -29.88 14.74 -2.18
CA GLY A 15 -30.34 15.42 -0.96
C GLY A 15 -29.26 15.59 0.09
N ARG A 16 -29.66 15.96 1.31
CA ARG A 16 -28.73 16.29 2.39
C ARG A 16 -29.04 15.47 3.65
N ILE A 17 -28.07 14.72 4.10
CA ILE A 17 -28.09 14.00 5.38
C ILE A 17 -27.16 14.72 6.36
N THR A 18 -27.74 15.48 7.31
CA THR A 18 -26.98 16.27 8.29
C THR A 18 -26.50 15.47 9.48
N GLY A 19 -26.96 14.23 9.64
CA GLY A 19 -26.54 13.26 10.62
C GLY A 19 -25.67 12.16 10.03
N SER A 20 -25.82 10.95 10.57
CA SER A 20 -25.11 9.75 10.10
C SER A 20 -26.02 8.89 9.23
N LEU A 21 -25.50 8.41 8.11
CA LEU A 21 -26.06 7.30 7.35
C LEU A 21 -25.46 6.01 7.91
N ILE A 22 -26.30 5.17 8.51
CA ILE A 22 -25.86 3.98 9.23
C ILE A 22 -26.41 2.75 8.51
N GLY A 23 -25.53 1.79 8.19
CA GLY A 23 -25.89 0.55 7.54
C GLY A 23 -26.79 -0.32 8.41
N CYS A 24 -26.40 -0.55 9.65
CA CYS A 24 -27.18 -1.30 10.62
C CYS A 24 -26.80 -0.95 12.06
N SER A 25 -27.74 -1.13 12.98
CA SER A 25 -27.54 -1.04 14.44
C SER A 25 -27.82 -2.37 15.16
N SER A 26 -27.93 -3.47 14.42
CA SER A 26 -28.27 -4.79 14.94
C SER A 26 -27.41 -5.85 14.24
N ALA A 27 -27.46 -7.10 14.73
CA ALA A 27 -26.79 -8.22 14.07
C ALA A 27 -27.32 -8.44 12.65
N VAL A 28 -26.42 -8.61 11.67
CA VAL A 28 -26.73 -8.85 10.26
C VAL A 28 -26.08 -10.15 9.83
N GLU A 29 -26.83 -11.04 9.16
CA GLU A 29 -26.30 -12.28 8.59
C GLU A 29 -25.83 -12.12 7.15
N GLY A 30 -26.43 -11.17 6.42
CA GLY A 30 -26.13 -10.89 5.01
C GLY A 30 -25.04 -9.84 4.82
N LYS A 31 -25.01 -9.25 3.63
CA LYS A 31 -24.07 -8.16 3.29
C LYS A 31 -24.62 -6.80 3.67
N ILE A 32 -23.75 -5.87 4.03
CA ILE A 32 -24.10 -4.46 4.20
C ILE A 32 -23.50 -3.69 3.03
N ASN A 33 -24.35 -3.10 2.19
CA ASN A 33 -23.96 -2.31 1.05
C ASN A 33 -24.57 -0.90 1.18
N ILE A 34 -23.72 0.13 1.10
CA ILE A 34 -24.12 1.53 1.14
C ILE A 34 -23.65 2.18 -0.16
N ASN A 35 -24.59 2.69 -0.96
CA ASN A 35 -24.28 3.35 -2.22
C ASN A 35 -24.70 4.80 -2.16
N VAL A 36 -23.76 5.73 -2.38
CA VAL A 36 -24.03 7.16 -2.45
C VAL A 36 -23.76 7.64 -3.87
N LYS A 37 -24.84 8.03 -4.57
CA LYS A 37 -24.82 8.44 -5.98
C LYS A 37 -24.91 9.94 -6.17
N GLY A 38 -25.28 10.66 -5.13
CA GLY A 38 -25.39 12.12 -5.13
C GLY A 38 -25.71 12.68 -3.75
N GLY A 39 -25.73 14.01 -3.65
CA GLY A 39 -26.09 14.72 -2.42
C GLY A 39 -24.95 14.90 -1.42
N GLU A 40 -25.31 15.30 -0.21
CA GLU A 40 -24.40 15.57 0.89
C GLU A 40 -24.67 14.63 2.06
N VAL A 41 -23.64 13.93 2.55
CA VAL A 41 -23.73 13.07 3.73
C VAL A 41 -22.64 13.48 4.74
N LYS A 42 -23.04 13.88 5.94
CA LYS A 42 -22.10 14.30 6.96
C LYS A 42 -21.22 13.16 7.46
N ARG A 43 -21.80 11.96 7.67
CA ARG A 43 -21.08 10.78 8.12
C ARG A 43 -21.72 9.50 7.55
N ILE A 44 -20.88 8.56 7.17
CA ILE A 44 -21.30 7.20 6.83
C ILE A 44 -20.65 6.25 7.83
N SER A 45 -21.45 5.36 8.41
CA SER A 45 -20.98 4.27 9.25
C SER A 45 -21.64 2.97 8.83
N GLY A 46 -20.84 1.91 8.70
CA GLY A 46 -21.39 0.60 8.38
C GLY A 46 -22.28 0.06 9.49
N ILE A 47 -21.84 0.16 10.73
CA ILE A 47 -22.56 -0.28 11.92
C ILE A 47 -22.40 0.77 13.02
N ASP A 48 -23.49 1.04 13.76
CA ASP A 48 -23.46 1.90 14.94
C ASP A 48 -23.59 1.07 16.22
N TYR A 49 -22.59 1.22 17.10
CA TYR A 49 -22.57 0.58 18.41
C TYR A 49 -23.02 1.50 19.55
N SER A 50 -23.36 2.77 19.27
CA SER A 50 -23.64 3.78 20.27
C SER A 50 -25.01 3.64 20.96
N LEU A 51 -25.80 2.65 20.59
CA LEU A 51 -27.19 2.53 21.00
C LEU A 51 -27.38 1.84 22.36
N SER A 52 -26.71 2.28 23.40
CA SER A 52 -26.84 1.95 24.82
C SER A 52 -25.80 0.96 25.37
N ALA A 53 -25.32 1.26 26.59
CA ALA A 53 -24.38 0.42 27.33
C ALA A 53 -24.92 -1.00 27.63
N ASP A 54 -26.22 -1.20 27.52
CA ASP A 54 -26.91 -2.46 27.83
C ASP A 54 -27.29 -3.29 26.58
N SER A 55 -26.95 -2.84 25.38
CA SER A 55 -27.24 -3.60 24.16
C SER A 55 -26.06 -4.50 23.81
N PRO A 56 -26.30 -5.79 23.51
CA PRO A 56 -25.23 -6.67 23.07
C PRO A 56 -24.62 -6.08 21.78
N THR A 57 -23.29 -6.02 21.76
CA THR A 57 -22.53 -5.56 20.59
C THR A 57 -22.98 -6.38 19.37
N PRO A 58 -23.46 -5.74 18.29
CA PRO A 58 -23.85 -6.47 17.10
C PRO A 58 -22.68 -7.28 16.57
N THR A 59 -22.87 -8.57 16.35
CA THR A 59 -21.87 -9.42 15.72
C THR A 59 -22.06 -9.40 14.21
N TYR A 60 -21.03 -8.98 13.49
CA TYR A 60 -20.99 -9.02 12.04
C TYR A 60 -19.60 -9.46 11.60
N SER A 61 -19.51 -10.53 10.82
CA SER A 61 -18.25 -11.09 10.34
C SER A 61 -17.99 -10.80 8.85
N GLY A 62 -18.92 -10.10 8.20
CA GLY A 62 -18.82 -9.76 6.77
C GLY A 62 -18.00 -8.49 6.51
N ILE A 63 -17.87 -8.18 5.23
CA ILE A 63 -17.25 -6.92 4.76
C ILE A 63 -18.37 -5.93 4.47
N ILE A 64 -18.26 -4.74 5.05
CA ILE A 64 -19.13 -3.61 4.73
C ILE A 64 -18.62 -2.96 3.44
N GLN A 65 -19.49 -2.83 2.46
CA GLN A 65 -19.15 -2.21 1.17
C GLN A 65 -19.79 -0.83 1.10
N ILE A 66 -18.97 0.20 0.95
CA ILE A 66 -19.43 1.58 0.76
C ILE A 66 -18.97 2.03 -0.62
N THR A 67 -19.91 2.38 -1.49
CA THR A 67 -19.60 2.88 -2.84
C THR A 67 -20.02 4.34 -2.97
N ILE A 68 -19.08 5.19 -3.36
CA ILE A 68 -19.28 6.59 -3.70
C ILE A 68 -19.20 6.71 -5.21
N GLU A 69 -20.27 7.11 -5.86
CA GLU A 69 -20.32 7.25 -7.32
C GLU A 69 -20.16 8.72 -7.74
N LYS A 70 -19.78 8.92 -9.01
CA LYS A 70 -19.69 10.24 -9.64
C LYS A 70 -20.98 11.03 -9.43
N GLY A 71 -20.85 12.24 -8.93
CA GLY A 71 -21.93 13.18 -8.72
C GLY A 71 -21.42 14.37 -7.90
N HIS A 72 -22.30 15.29 -7.57
CA HIS A 72 -22.03 16.35 -6.61
C HIS A 72 -22.15 15.81 -5.18
N THR A 73 -21.36 14.76 -4.89
CA THR A 73 -21.42 14.07 -3.61
C THR A 73 -20.38 14.67 -2.68
N THR A 74 -20.80 15.10 -1.51
CA THR A 74 -19.90 15.55 -0.45
C THR A 74 -20.04 14.62 0.75
N ILE A 75 -18.94 13.96 1.12
CA ILE A 75 -18.89 13.08 2.29
C ILE A 75 -17.98 13.72 3.34
N GLY A 76 -18.49 13.93 4.54
CA GLY A 76 -17.71 14.50 5.64
C GLY A 76 -16.79 13.46 6.30
N GLN A 77 -17.31 12.27 6.59
CA GLN A 77 -16.56 11.21 7.26
C GLN A 77 -17.09 9.84 6.85
N ILE A 78 -16.18 8.88 6.69
CA ILE A 78 -16.51 7.44 6.61
C ILE A 78 -15.79 6.73 7.73
N ASP A 79 -16.52 5.95 8.54
CA ASP A 79 -16.03 5.35 9.77
C ASP A 79 -16.43 3.87 9.86
N SER A 80 -15.46 3.00 10.09
CA SER A 80 -15.66 1.57 10.29
C SER A 80 -15.95 1.15 11.75
N ASN A 81 -15.64 2.01 12.71
CA ASN A 81 -15.70 1.70 14.16
C ASN A 81 -14.79 0.52 14.60
N ASN A 82 -13.70 0.25 13.93
CA ASN A 82 -12.61 -0.71 14.26
C ASN A 82 -13.00 -2.19 14.46
N ASN A 83 -14.27 -2.55 14.38
CA ASN A 83 -14.71 -3.92 14.70
C ASN A 83 -15.10 -4.74 13.47
N HIS A 84 -15.08 -4.15 12.29
CA HIS A 84 -15.51 -4.79 11.04
C HIS A 84 -14.68 -4.33 9.87
N LYS A 85 -14.41 -5.25 8.94
CA LYS A 85 -13.76 -4.90 7.68
C LYS A 85 -14.66 -4.02 6.83
N THR A 86 -14.17 -2.85 6.46
CA THR A 86 -14.88 -1.89 5.63
C THR A 86 -14.06 -1.54 4.39
N HIS A 87 -14.69 -1.73 3.22
CA HIS A 87 -14.12 -1.36 1.94
C HIS A 87 -14.88 -0.15 1.40
N VAL A 88 -14.15 0.87 0.96
CA VAL A 88 -14.70 2.08 0.34
C VAL A 88 -14.29 2.12 -1.12
N THR A 89 -15.26 2.13 -2.01
CA THR A 89 -15.04 2.25 -3.45
C THR A 89 -15.44 3.65 -3.91
N TYR A 90 -14.50 4.39 -4.50
CA TYR A 90 -14.77 5.60 -5.27
C TYR A 90 -14.87 5.20 -6.74
N ARG A 91 -16.03 5.44 -7.37
CA ARG A 91 -16.30 5.05 -8.75
C ARG A 91 -16.55 6.25 -9.64
N ASN A 92 -15.70 6.47 -10.63
CA ASN A 92 -15.73 7.63 -11.53
C ASN A 92 -15.69 8.97 -10.76
N CYS A 93 -14.96 9.03 -9.65
CA CYS A 93 -14.82 10.20 -8.79
C CYS A 93 -13.51 10.93 -9.11
N GLY A 94 -13.61 12.14 -9.67
CA GLY A 94 -12.45 12.97 -10.01
C GLY A 94 -11.59 12.45 -11.15
N THR A 95 -10.67 13.29 -11.58
CA THR A 95 -9.63 13.02 -12.59
C THR A 95 -8.27 13.44 -12.03
N ALA A 96 -7.17 13.19 -12.74
CA ALA A 96 -5.85 13.66 -12.33
C ALA A 96 -5.80 15.19 -12.15
N ASP A 97 -6.48 15.94 -13.04
CA ASP A 97 -6.50 17.41 -13.02
C ASP A 97 -7.52 17.98 -12.00
N THR A 98 -8.61 17.25 -11.79
CA THR A 98 -9.69 17.64 -10.87
C THR A 98 -10.04 16.48 -9.94
N PRO A 99 -9.16 16.15 -8.98
CA PRO A 99 -9.37 15.02 -8.08
C PRO A 99 -10.58 15.25 -7.15
N TYR A 100 -11.24 14.17 -6.78
CA TYR A 100 -12.31 14.19 -5.80
C TYR A 100 -11.72 14.44 -4.39
N LEU A 101 -12.29 15.41 -3.68
CA LEU A 101 -11.80 15.81 -2.35
C LEU A 101 -12.41 14.93 -1.27
N ILE A 102 -11.55 14.15 -0.58
CA ILE A 102 -11.97 13.35 0.58
C ILE A 102 -11.68 14.10 1.88
N SER A 103 -12.54 13.94 2.87
CA SER A 103 -12.33 14.55 4.20
C SER A 103 -11.68 13.57 5.17
N GLU A 104 -12.40 12.55 5.62
CA GLU A 104 -11.87 11.63 6.63
C GLU A 104 -12.33 10.20 6.38
N LEU A 105 -11.37 9.28 6.37
CA LEU A 105 -11.55 7.83 6.38
C LEU A 105 -10.97 7.27 7.67
N ARG A 106 -11.83 6.70 8.53
CA ARG A 106 -11.45 6.22 9.84
C ARG A 106 -11.57 4.70 9.93
N SER A 107 -10.47 4.03 10.26
CA SER A 107 -10.37 2.57 10.39
C SER A 107 -10.95 1.83 9.18
N ILE A 108 -10.58 2.29 7.98
CA ILE A 108 -10.97 1.67 6.72
C ILE A 108 -9.89 0.68 6.31
N ASP A 109 -10.27 -0.56 6.02
CA ASP A 109 -9.32 -1.60 5.64
C ASP A 109 -8.86 -1.46 4.19
N LYS A 110 -9.78 -1.06 3.29
CA LYS A 110 -9.47 -0.97 1.87
C LYS A 110 -10.16 0.19 1.18
N VAL A 111 -9.40 0.91 0.38
CA VAL A 111 -9.88 1.94 -0.56
C VAL A 111 -9.67 1.46 -1.99
N ILE A 112 -10.72 1.47 -2.79
CA ILE A 112 -10.71 1.04 -4.18
C ILE A 112 -11.05 2.25 -5.06
N LEU A 113 -10.17 2.56 -6.02
CA LEU A 113 -10.30 3.71 -6.92
C LEU A 113 -10.64 3.24 -8.33
N GLU A 114 -11.93 3.02 -8.59
CA GLU A 114 -12.42 2.62 -9.92
C GLU A 114 -12.54 3.84 -10.83
N ASN A 115 -11.61 4.02 -11.75
CA ASN A 115 -11.54 5.18 -12.65
C ASN A 115 -11.68 6.49 -11.87
N SER A 116 -10.93 6.64 -10.77
CA SER A 116 -11.05 7.73 -9.81
C SER A 116 -9.70 8.25 -9.37
N PHE A 117 -9.61 9.57 -9.22
CA PHE A 117 -8.51 10.25 -8.55
C PHE A 117 -9.03 10.96 -7.32
N ILE A 118 -8.41 10.73 -6.17
CA ILE A 118 -8.76 11.38 -4.91
C ILE A 118 -7.61 12.25 -4.39
N LYS A 119 -7.98 13.25 -3.60
CA LYS A 119 -7.07 14.16 -2.91
C LYS A 119 -7.62 14.47 -1.52
N GLU A 120 -6.75 14.70 -0.56
CA GLU A 120 -7.15 15.20 0.75
C GLU A 120 -7.69 16.63 0.64
N LYS A 121 -8.83 16.90 1.32
CA LYS A 121 -9.54 18.18 1.23
C LYS A 121 -8.81 19.31 1.94
N ASP A 122 -8.42 19.12 3.20
CA ASP A 122 -8.07 20.23 4.10
C ASP A 122 -6.69 20.09 4.76
N GLN A 123 -5.84 19.19 4.33
CA GLN A 123 -4.53 18.88 4.95
C GLN A 123 -4.62 18.60 6.47
N THR A 124 -5.77 18.11 6.92
CA THR A 124 -6.03 17.91 8.33
C THR A 124 -5.82 16.47 8.79
N SER A 125 -6.40 15.53 8.11
CA SER A 125 -6.22 14.08 8.31
C SER A 125 -7.19 13.30 7.42
N ALA A 126 -6.74 12.88 6.24
CA ALA A 126 -7.57 12.04 5.39
C ALA A 126 -7.72 10.64 5.97
N PHE A 127 -6.66 10.11 6.59
CA PHE A 127 -6.64 8.73 7.09
C PHE A 127 -6.43 8.71 8.60
N ARG A 128 -7.35 8.02 9.31
CA ARG A 128 -7.23 7.77 10.74
C ARG A 128 -7.18 6.28 11.00
N LEU A 129 -6.05 5.78 11.48
CA LEU A 129 -5.78 4.36 11.68
C LEU A 129 -5.32 4.10 13.10
N ASP A 130 -5.66 2.95 13.66
CA ASP A 130 -5.12 2.49 14.94
C ASP A 130 -3.76 1.82 14.74
N MET A 131 -2.74 2.64 14.62
CA MET A 131 -1.37 2.17 14.37
C MET A 131 -0.80 1.39 15.56
N GLY A 132 -1.27 1.67 16.79
CA GLY A 132 -0.85 0.97 17.98
C GLY A 132 -1.33 -0.49 18.01
N ASN A 133 -2.44 -0.79 17.35
CA ASN A 133 -2.97 -2.14 17.17
C ASN A 133 -2.55 -2.78 15.83
N GLY A 134 -1.65 -2.13 15.07
CA GLY A 134 -1.16 -2.65 13.81
C GLY A 134 -2.15 -2.54 12.65
N GLU A 135 -3.14 -1.64 12.72
CA GLU A 135 -4.02 -1.37 11.57
C GLU A 135 -3.21 -0.95 10.36
N THR A 136 -3.60 -1.50 9.22
CA THR A 136 -3.07 -1.14 7.90
C THR A 136 -4.21 -0.88 6.96
N MET A 137 -3.99 -0.01 5.96
CA MET A 137 -4.95 0.28 4.91
C MET A 137 -4.40 -0.18 3.56
N GLU A 138 -5.22 -0.90 2.81
CA GLU A 138 -4.92 -1.20 1.42
C GLU A 138 -5.55 -0.14 0.51
N ILE A 139 -4.79 0.38 -0.45
CA ILE A 139 -5.28 1.30 -1.47
C ILE A 139 -4.93 0.73 -2.85
N GLU A 140 -5.94 0.55 -3.70
CA GLU A 140 -5.72 0.07 -5.07
C GLU A 140 -6.52 0.85 -6.10
N GLY A 141 -6.05 0.86 -7.35
CA GLY A 141 -6.81 1.39 -8.49
C GLY A 141 -6.17 2.58 -9.18
N THR A 142 -6.98 3.59 -9.59
CA THR A 142 -6.51 4.58 -10.57
C THR A 142 -5.49 5.54 -10.00
N GLY A 143 -5.79 6.37 -8.99
CA GLY A 143 -4.75 7.28 -8.56
C GLY A 143 -5.05 8.18 -7.36
N LEU A 144 -3.96 8.71 -6.82
CA LEU A 144 -3.91 9.66 -5.73
C LEU A 144 -3.20 10.93 -6.18
N THR A 145 -3.55 12.06 -5.60
CA THR A 145 -2.89 13.34 -5.87
C THR A 145 -2.66 14.13 -4.58
N GLY A 146 -1.42 14.56 -4.35
CA GLY A 146 -1.04 15.40 -3.21
C GLY A 146 -0.63 14.58 -1.98
N ASP A 147 -0.45 15.27 -0.87
CA ASP A 147 -0.06 14.67 0.39
C ASP A 147 -1.28 14.28 1.21
N PHE A 148 -1.25 13.07 1.78
CA PHE A 148 -2.29 12.53 2.64
C PHE A 148 -1.78 12.42 4.06
N HIS A 149 -2.47 13.06 4.99
CA HIS A 149 -2.09 13.06 6.40
C HIS A 149 -2.73 11.91 7.15
N LEU A 150 -1.90 11.18 7.88
CA LEU A 150 -2.32 10.07 8.73
C LEU A 150 -2.33 10.50 10.19
N VAL A 151 -3.40 10.15 10.88
CA VAL A 151 -3.54 10.35 12.33
C VAL A 151 -3.66 9.00 13.01
N ASN A 152 -2.87 8.81 14.04
CA ASN A 152 -2.98 7.66 14.90
C ASN A 152 -4.16 7.84 15.88
N LEU A 153 -5.06 6.86 15.94
CA LEU A 153 -6.20 6.87 16.86
C LEU A 153 -5.80 6.40 18.26
N ASN A 154 -4.96 5.38 18.33
CA ASN A 154 -4.49 4.81 19.59
C ASN A 154 -3.02 4.39 19.47
N GLY A 155 -2.25 4.47 20.55
CA GLY A 155 -0.86 4.06 20.58
C GLY A 155 0.06 4.91 19.70
N LYS A 156 1.17 4.34 19.27
CA LYS A 156 2.16 4.94 18.38
C LYS A 156 2.51 3.95 17.28
N ALA A 157 2.80 4.45 16.09
CA ALA A 157 3.42 3.64 15.05
C ALA A 157 4.77 3.12 15.53
N SER A 158 5.05 1.85 15.27
CA SER A 158 6.36 1.25 15.51
C SER A 158 7.30 1.54 14.33
N ASP A 159 8.60 1.63 14.62
CA ASP A 159 9.60 1.83 13.58
C ASP A 159 9.48 0.75 12.48
N ASN A 160 9.49 1.20 11.23
CA ASN A 160 9.34 0.36 10.04
C ASN A 160 7.98 -0.37 9.91
N GLN A 161 7.00 -0.04 10.73
CA GLN A 161 5.64 -0.58 10.62
C GLN A 161 5.04 -0.24 9.24
N SER A 162 4.49 -1.24 8.54
CA SER A 162 3.70 -1.01 7.33
C SER A 162 2.37 -0.39 7.71
N ILE A 163 2.05 0.76 7.16
CA ILE A 163 0.83 1.51 7.44
C ILE A 163 -0.14 1.45 6.27
N ILE A 164 0.38 1.60 5.05
CA ILE A 164 -0.41 1.56 3.83
C ILE A 164 0.22 0.57 2.87
N THR A 165 -0.60 -0.27 2.27
CA THR A 165 -0.22 -1.06 1.10
C THR A 165 -0.90 -0.47 -0.12
N ALA A 166 -0.11 -0.02 -1.10
CA ALA A 166 -0.61 0.61 -2.30
C ALA A 166 -0.25 -0.19 -3.55
N SER A 167 -1.24 -0.52 -4.37
CA SER A 167 -1.04 -1.27 -5.61
C SER A 167 -1.73 -0.62 -6.80
N LYS A 168 -1.04 -0.61 -7.95
CA LYS A 168 -1.57 -0.09 -9.23
C LYS A 168 -2.03 1.37 -9.19
N LEU A 169 -1.43 2.17 -8.30
CA LEU A 169 -1.75 3.58 -8.17
C LEU A 169 -0.91 4.42 -9.12
N SER A 170 -1.54 5.41 -9.74
CA SER A 170 -0.89 6.46 -10.53
C SER A 170 -1.03 7.83 -9.84
N GLY A 171 -0.32 8.83 -10.36
CA GLY A 171 -0.32 10.18 -9.85
C GLY A 171 0.90 10.51 -8.98
N THR A 172 0.95 11.74 -8.49
CA THR A 172 2.00 12.23 -7.58
C THR A 172 1.40 12.38 -6.19
N TYR A 173 1.83 11.56 -5.26
CA TYR A 173 1.29 11.52 -3.92
C TYR A 173 2.33 11.13 -2.88
N SER A 174 2.06 11.48 -1.63
CA SER A 174 2.83 11.12 -0.45
C SER A 174 1.91 10.87 0.74
N PHE A 175 2.46 10.27 1.79
CA PHE A 175 1.76 10.02 3.05
C PHE A 175 2.61 10.56 4.19
N THR A 176 2.02 11.43 5.02
CA THR A 176 2.70 12.08 6.14
C THR A 176 2.01 11.74 7.46
N HIS A 177 2.75 11.22 8.41
CA HIS A 177 2.28 11.02 9.78
C HIS A 177 2.19 12.36 10.49
N LYS A 178 0.96 12.78 10.85
CA LYS A 178 0.68 14.15 11.28
C LYS A 178 1.26 14.50 12.64
N ALA A 179 1.39 13.54 13.55
CA ALA A 179 1.81 13.83 14.92
C ALA A 179 3.26 14.34 15.02
N ASP A 180 4.15 13.88 14.14
CA ASP A 180 5.57 14.23 14.11
C ASP A 180 6.03 14.74 12.73
N ASN A 181 5.12 14.86 11.80
CA ASN A 181 5.35 15.34 10.43
C ASN A 181 6.38 14.49 9.65
N LYS A 182 6.48 13.20 9.97
CA LYS A 182 7.35 12.26 9.28
C LYS A 182 6.64 11.69 8.04
N MET A 183 7.30 11.78 6.89
CA MET A 183 6.84 11.17 5.66
C MET A 183 7.03 9.66 5.73
N LEU A 184 6.02 8.87 5.31
CA LEU A 184 6.18 7.43 5.15
C LEU A 184 7.10 7.17 3.95
N TYR A 185 7.97 6.18 4.08
CA TYR A 185 8.83 5.75 2.99
C TYR A 185 8.25 4.54 2.25
N LYS A 186 8.48 4.48 0.95
CA LYS A 186 8.04 3.38 0.10
C LYS A 186 9.09 2.26 0.09
N ALA A 187 8.63 1.04 0.28
CA ALA A 187 9.41 -0.19 0.14
C ALA A 187 8.52 -1.27 -0.49
N GLY A 188 8.72 -1.56 -1.76
CA GLY A 188 7.82 -2.39 -2.57
C GLY A 188 6.43 -1.77 -2.65
N PHE A 189 5.41 -2.51 -2.28
CA PHE A 189 4.02 -2.01 -2.24
C PHE A 189 3.64 -1.35 -0.91
N ASN A 190 4.55 -1.31 0.06
CA ASN A 190 4.25 -0.82 1.41
C ASN A 190 4.79 0.59 1.61
N TYR A 191 3.99 1.42 2.28
CA TYR A 191 4.40 2.68 2.87
C TYR A 191 4.54 2.49 4.36
N ARG A 192 5.75 2.75 4.88
CA ARG A 192 6.17 2.42 6.23
C ARG A 192 6.49 3.66 7.04
N TYR A 193 6.20 3.60 8.34
CA TYR A 193 6.62 4.65 9.27
C TYR A 193 8.13 4.56 9.53
N PRO A 194 8.90 5.64 9.29
CA PRO A 194 10.36 5.58 9.37
C PRO A 194 10.90 5.43 10.79
N GLY A 195 10.17 5.86 11.81
CA GLY A 195 10.74 6.01 13.15
C GLY A 195 11.93 6.97 13.11
N ASP A 196 13.05 6.56 13.75
CA ASP A 196 14.32 7.30 13.73
C ASP A 196 15.37 6.67 12.80
N ALA A 197 14.93 5.78 11.88
CA ALA A 197 15.84 5.10 10.95
C ALA A 197 16.45 6.07 9.93
N THR A 198 17.74 5.90 9.64
CA THR A 198 18.38 6.50 8.46
C THR A 198 17.89 5.75 7.24
N LEU A 199 17.19 6.44 6.34
CA LEU A 199 16.67 5.86 5.09
C LEU A 199 17.66 6.07 3.95
N CYS A 200 17.82 5.04 3.12
CA CYS A 200 18.70 5.01 1.97
C CYS A 200 17.88 4.72 0.72
N ALA A 201 18.01 5.54 -0.31
CA ALA A 201 17.33 5.33 -1.58
C ALA A 201 18.05 4.27 -2.42
N ILE A 202 17.28 3.41 -3.06
CA ILE A 202 17.75 2.33 -3.91
C ILE A 202 17.71 2.79 -5.37
N THR A 203 18.83 2.67 -6.07
CA THR A 203 18.88 2.84 -7.52
C THR A 203 19.10 1.49 -8.18
N LEU A 204 18.12 1.04 -8.98
CA LEU A 204 18.20 -0.15 -9.81
C LEU A 204 18.30 0.24 -11.29
N PRO A 205 19.06 -0.51 -12.11
CA PRO A 205 19.13 -0.26 -13.53
C PRO A 205 17.76 -0.49 -14.20
N THR A 206 17.39 0.35 -15.14
CA THR A 206 16.16 0.20 -15.94
C THR A 206 16.24 -0.95 -16.95
N THR A 207 17.46 -1.31 -17.36
CA THR A 207 17.75 -2.41 -18.27
C THR A 207 18.99 -3.15 -17.79
N VAL A 208 18.99 -4.47 -17.93
CA VAL A 208 20.13 -5.33 -17.63
C VAL A 208 20.40 -6.18 -18.86
N GLU A 209 21.61 -6.06 -19.41
CA GLU A 209 22.01 -6.84 -20.58
C GLU A 209 22.25 -8.29 -20.21
N ASN A 210 21.74 -9.22 -21.04
CA ASN A 210 21.98 -10.66 -20.94
C ASN A 210 21.43 -11.33 -19.66
N GLY A 211 20.42 -10.73 -19.03
CA GLY A 211 19.76 -11.28 -17.87
C GLY A 211 18.74 -10.33 -17.25
N THR A 212 18.27 -10.68 -16.07
CA THR A 212 17.41 -9.83 -15.25
C THR A 212 18.00 -9.66 -13.86
N LEU A 213 17.61 -8.56 -13.19
CA LEU A 213 18.00 -8.23 -11.83
C LEU A 213 16.76 -7.87 -11.03
N ALA A 214 16.65 -8.43 -9.82
CA ALA A 214 15.72 -8.03 -8.80
C ALA A 214 16.45 -7.89 -7.47
N LEU A 215 15.90 -7.11 -6.56
CA LEU A 215 16.45 -6.89 -5.23
C LEU A 215 15.39 -7.21 -4.19
N LYS A 216 15.74 -8.00 -3.19
CA LYS A 216 14.87 -8.32 -2.07
C LYS A 216 15.56 -8.07 -0.73
N GLY A 217 14.78 -7.93 0.32
CA GLY A 217 15.28 -7.80 1.69
C GLY A 217 14.17 -7.90 2.71
N THR A 218 14.53 -7.96 3.98
CA THR A 218 13.57 -8.06 5.09
C THR A 218 13.69 -6.82 5.97
N ILE A 219 12.61 -6.03 6.04
CA ILE A 219 12.53 -4.83 6.87
C ILE A 219 11.78 -5.18 8.16
N GLY A 220 12.47 -5.09 9.31
CA GLY A 220 11.91 -5.45 10.63
C GLY A 220 11.84 -6.96 10.86
N ALA A 221 11.73 -7.36 12.14
CA ALA A 221 11.83 -8.75 12.55
C ALA A 221 10.65 -9.63 12.13
N ASP A 222 9.45 -9.04 11.98
CA ASP A 222 8.20 -9.77 11.76
C ASP A 222 7.61 -9.59 10.36
N GLN A 223 8.40 -9.05 9.42
CA GLN A 223 7.94 -8.74 8.08
C GLN A 223 8.54 -9.73 7.07
N GLY A 224 7.71 -10.25 6.19
CA GLY A 224 8.15 -11.09 5.07
C GLY A 224 9.13 -10.37 4.13
N GLU A 225 9.71 -11.13 3.19
CA GLU A 225 10.59 -10.55 2.16
C GLU A 225 9.85 -9.47 1.35
N THR A 226 10.51 -8.33 1.19
CA THR A 226 10.06 -7.22 0.33
C THR A 226 10.85 -7.26 -0.97
N LEU A 227 10.16 -7.21 -2.11
CA LEU A 227 10.77 -6.99 -3.42
C LEU A 227 10.81 -5.48 -3.66
N PHE A 228 12.01 -4.95 -3.89
CA PHE A 228 12.24 -3.52 -4.07
C PHE A 228 12.21 -3.09 -5.53
N GLU A 229 11.70 -1.89 -5.77
CA GLU A 229 11.69 -1.22 -7.06
C GLU A 229 12.72 -0.08 -7.08
N ASN A 230 13.02 0.42 -8.28
CA ASN A 230 13.87 1.60 -8.41
C ASN A 230 13.23 2.82 -7.73
N GLY A 231 13.98 3.50 -6.87
CA GLY A 231 13.53 4.65 -6.08
C GLY A 231 12.88 4.29 -4.73
N ASP A 232 12.71 3.01 -4.41
CA ASP A 232 12.31 2.59 -3.06
C ASP A 232 13.36 2.99 -2.02
N GLN A 233 12.94 3.08 -0.77
CA GLN A 233 13.82 3.38 0.35
C GLN A 233 13.88 2.20 1.32
N VAL A 234 15.00 2.10 2.03
CA VAL A 234 15.26 1.06 3.01
C VAL A 234 16.04 1.63 4.19
N PRO A 235 15.78 1.17 5.43
CA PRO A 235 16.63 1.53 6.56
C PRO A 235 18.06 1.03 6.38
N ALA A 236 19.03 1.86 6.76
CA ALA A 236 20.43 1.43 6.85
C ALA A 236 20.56 0.15 7.71
N GLY A 237 21.45 -0.74 7.33
CA GLY A 237 21.65 -2.00 8.02
C GLY A 237 20.67 -3.12 7.67
N THR A 238 19.70 -2.88 6.77
CA THR A 238 18.77 -3.93 6.32
C THR A 238 19.50 -5.02 5.55
N PRO A 239 19.28 -6.31 5.87
CA PRO A 239 19.79 -7.44 5.06
C PRO A 239 19.13 -7.48 3.70
N MET A 240 19.92 -7.53 2.64
CA MET A 240 19.50 -7.47 1.25
C MET A 240 20.08 -8.62 0.44
N THR A 241 19.41 -9.00 -0.64
CA THR A 241 19.91 -10.03 -1.58
C THR A 241 19.61 -9.63 -3.02
N ILE A 242 20.62 -9.66 -3.86
CA ILE A 242 20.52 -9.47 -5.31
C ILE A 242 20.08 -10.79 -5.94
N ILE A 243 18.99 -10.78 -6.69
CA ILE A 243 18.51 -11.91 -7.48
C ILE A 243 18.83 -11.61 -8.94
N ALA A 244 19.79 -12.32 -9.52
CA ALA A 244 20.14 -12.17 -10.92
C ALA A 244 19.85 -13.47 -11.68
N THR A 245 19.12 -13.37 -12.79
CA THR A 245 18.76 -14.50 -13.65
C THR A 245 19.41 -14.30 -15.02
N PRO A 246 20.45 -15.10 -15.37
CA PRO A 246 21.10 -15.00 -16.67
C PRO A 246 20.15 -15.41 -17.82
N SER A 247 20.28 -14.77 -18.96
CA SER A 247 19.69 -15.25 -20.21
C SER A 247 20.32 -16.55 -20.68
N PRO A 248 19.65 -17.36 -21.53
CA PRO A 248 20.24 -18.58 -22.09
C PRO A 248 21.60 -18.33 -22.75
N GLY A 249 22.61 -19.13 -22.39
CA GLY A 249 23.98 -18.98 -22.85
C GLY A 249 24.86 -18.00 -22.06
N TYR A 250 24.35 -17.46 -20.97
CA TYR A 250 25.09 -16.58 -20.07
C TYR A 250 25.14 -17.12 -18.65
N SER A 251 26.10 -16.62 -17.87
CA SER A 251 26.23 -16.85 -16.43
C SER A 251 26.47 -15.54 -15.72
N ILE A 252 26.22 -15.49 -14.43
CA ILE A 252 26.54 -14.30 -13.61
C ILE A 252 28.08 -14.14 -13.62
N LYS A 253 28.53 -12.93 -13.90
CA LYS A 253 29.93 -12.53 -13.82
C LYS A 253 30.25 -11.93 -12.47
N SER A 254 29.46 -10.95 -12.05
CA SER A 254 29.67 -10.23 -10.79
C SER A 254 28.41 -9.53 -10.32
N PHE A 255 28.34 -9.27 -9.02
CA PHE A 255 27.44 -8.31 -8.40
C PHE A 255 28.23 -7.07 -7.99
N SER A 256 27.56 -5.93 -7.97
CA SER A 256 28.13 -4.70 -7.41
C SER A 256 27.06 -3.88 -6.71
N VAL A 257 27.43 -3.36 -5.53
CA VAL A 257 26.65 -2.36 -4.79
C VAL A 257 27.60 -1.18 -4.52
N ARG A 258 27.13 0.03 -4.81
CA ARG A 258 27.91 1.24 -4.63
C ARG A 258 27.14 2.31 -3.87
N GLN A 259 27.78 2.89 -2.86
CA GLN A 259 27.37 4.10 -2.18
C GLN A 259 28.26 5.26 -2.68
N GLY A 260 27.72 6.05 -3.59
CA GLY A 260 28.54 7.03 -4.32
C GLY A 260 29.72 6.36 -5.04
N ASN A 261 30.96 6.73 -4.67
CA ASN A 261 32.17 6.14 -5.23
C ASN A 261 32.70 4.92 -4.46
N ASN A 262 32.11 4.59 -3.32
CA ASN A 262 32.56 3.47 -2.47
C ASN A 262 31.87 2.17 -2.87
N ASN A 263 32.62 1.09 -2.90
CA ASN A 263 32.05 -0.24 -3.08
C ASN A 263 31.55 -0.77 -1.73
N VAL A 264 30.33 -1.32 -1.73
CA VAL A 264 29.77 -2.08 -0.62
C VAL A 264 30.13 -3.55 -0.84
N THR A 265 30.52 -4.25 0.22
CA THR A 265 30.84 -5.67 0.14
C THR A 265 29.56 -6.46 -0.19
N VAL A 266 29.65 -7.30 -1.21
CA VAL A 266 28.58 -8.22 -1.64
C VAL A 266 29.14 -9.63 -1.64
N ASP A 267 28.45 -10.56 -0.99
CA ASP A 267 28.83 -11.96 -0.95
C ASP A 267 28.59 -12.65 -2.30
N THR A 268 29.16 -13.83 -2.47
CA THR A 268 29.06 -14.57 -3.74
C THR A 268 27.65 -15.01 -4.10
N ASP A 269 26.77 -15.12 -3.12
CA ASP A 269 25.34 -15.42 -3.28
C ASP A 269 24.47 -14.18 -3.55
N GLY A 270 25.07 -12.99 -3.61
CA GLY A 270 24.39 -11.73 -3.82
C GLY A 270 23.90 -11.04 -2.53
N SER A 271 24.22 -11.60 -1.36
CA SER A 271 23.84 -11.01 -0.08
C SER A 271 24.71 -9.82 0.28
N PHE A 272 24.12 -8.80 0.89
CA PHE A 272 24.81 -7.62 1.43
C PHE A 272 23.95 -6.93 2.49
N THR A 273 24.54 -5.97 3.18
CA THR A 273 23.82 -5.09 4.13
C THR A 273 23.66 -3.70 3.49
N ALA A 274 22.45 -3.15 3.54
CA ALA A 274 22.20 -1.80 3.07
C ALA A 274 23.13 -0.78 3.77
N PRO A 275 23.88 0.04 3.02
CA PRO A 275 24.78 1.04 3.61
C PRO A 275 23.99 2.16 4.31
N ASP A 276 24.68 3.12 4.91
CA ASP A 276 24.11 4.27 5.61
C ASP A 276 23.80 5.49 4.71
N GLY A 277 23.66 5.27 3.43
CA GLY A 277 23.31 6.28 2.42
C GLY A 277 22.82 5.65 1.13
N ASP A 278 22.36 6.48 0.22
CA ASP A 278 21.83 6.04 -1.08
C ASP A 278 22.81 5.17 -1.85
N PHE A 279 22.30 4.13 -2.49
CA PHE A 279 23.15 3.16 -3.17
C PHE A 279 22.55 2.67 -4.50
N THR A 280 23.47 2.20 -5.35
CA THR A 280 23.14 1.62 -6.65
C THR A 280 23.50 0.14 -6.65
N VAL A 281 22.64 -0.69 -7.24
CA VAL A 281 22.83 -2.14 -7.37
C VAL A 281 22.96 -2.49 -8.85
N ALA A 282 23.92 -3.37 -9.20
CA ALA A 282 24.06 -3.88 -10.55
C ALA A 282 24.53 -5.36 -10.55
N ALA A 283 24.24 -6.05 -11.65
CA ALA A 283 24.76 -7.37 -11.95
C ALA A 283 25.32 -7.36 -13.38
N GLU A 284 26.43 -8.05 -13.56
CA GLU A 284 27.03 -8.28 -14.87
C GLU A 284 26.95 -9.76 -15.25
N PHE A 285 26.69 -10.02 -16.53
CA PHE A 285 26.63 -11.36 -17.09
C PHE A 285 27.74 -11.57 -18.10
N LYS A 286 28.25 -12.81 -18.18
CA LYS A 286 29.25 -13.23 -19.15
C LYS A 286 28.74 -14.39 -20.00
N ARG A 287 29.09 -14.40 -21.27
CA ARG A 287 28.73 -15.49 -22.17
C ARG A 287 29.42 -16.80 -21.73
N ILE A 288 28.68 -17.88 -21.73
CA ILE A 288 29.23 -19.22 -21.52
C ILE A 288 29.87 -19.66 -22.83
N TYR A 289 31.17 -19.93 -22.78
CA TYR A 289 31.86 -20.51 -23.93
C TYR A 289 31.51 -22.01 -24.01
N THR A 290 30.82 -22.40 -25.06
CA THR A 290 30.63 -23.81 -25.40
C THR A 290 31.65 -24.17 -26.51
N PRO A 291 32.66 -24.99 -26.25
CA PRO A 291 33.60 -25.41 -27.30
C PRO A 291 32.81 -26.05 -28.45
N PRO A 292 33.22 -25.82 -29.71
CA PRO A 292 32.64 -26.56 -30.82
C PRO A 292 32.81 -28.07 -30.59
N ALA A 293 31.80 -28.82 -31.01
CA ALA A 293 31.88 -30.28 -30.93
C ALA A 293 33.18 -30.78 -31.64
N ALA A 294 33.90 -31.65 -30.96
CA ALA A 294 35.11 -32.23 -31.55
C ALA A 294 34.74 -33.00 -32.82
N THR A 295 35.31 -32.58 -33.96
CA THR A 295 35.15 -33.29 -35.21
C THR A 295 36.22 -34.39 -35.27
N TYR A 296 35.80 -35.64 -35.20
CA TYR A 296 36.70 -36.77 -35.33
C TYR A 296 36.79 -37.15 -36.81
N TYR A 297 38.02 -37.25 -37.30
CA TYR A 297 38.30 -37.78 -38.64
C TYR A 297 38.85 -39.22 -38.51
N THR A 298 38.20 -40.13 -39.21
CA THR A 298 38.74 -41.51 -39.31
C THR A 298 39.83 -41.56 -40.41
N VAL A 299 41.01 -41.85 -40.06
CA VAL A 299 42.08 -42.13 -41.02
C VAL A 299 42.10 -43.64 -41.27
N THR A 300 41.78 -44.08 -42.49
CA THR A 300 41.95 -45.48 -42.93
C THR A 300 43.33 -45.61 -43.57
N LEU A 301 44.11 -46.43 -42.99
CA LEU A 301 45.47 -46.79 -43.49
C LEU A 301 45.34 -47.91 -44.48
#